data_a22636e4de4aeb4d995f3422845d557e
#
_entry.id   a22636e4de4aeb4d995f3422845d557e
#
_cell.length_a   1.000
_cell.length_b   1.000
_cell.length_c   1.000
_cell.angle_alpha   90.00
_cell.angle_beta   90.00
_cell.angle_gamma   90.00
#
_symmetry.space_group_name_H-M   'P 1'
#
loop_
_entity.id
_entity.type
_entity.pdbx_description
1 polymer ?
#
loop_
_entity_poly.entity_id
_entity_poly.type
_entity_poly.pdbx_seq_one_letter_code
_entity_poly.pdbx_strand_id
1 'polypeptide(L)'
;MIFSNKNNSSNQNSSTTKDSFSSEIVALKSRAAGIIGVTVALLLSVIVLFTCTCRINPGYAGVVYNMDGGIEGDTLSQGFHIVAPWKHVTSYPISTETVYYTKGGETEKTDRSINVNTKDGKQVNVSITYSYHMDVETLPRVFEKFRGQKIELIESGYMKNSMYEAVNNVTSQYSLMELVGDKRPDVNTKIFEKFRDSLLPYGIVIETFNLSDVVPDEATAQAIQNVVNAQNELERSKIEKERAEVEAETARIKAKGESDALIIQADGQSAANYKLQQSLTQNVIEQRRIEKWNGELPKIVGGNEIIVGADLIK
;
A
#
# COMPACT_ATOMS: atom_id res chain seq x y z
N MET A 1 -24.66 132.78 -6.93
CA MET A 1 -25.77 131.82 -7.02
C MET A 1 -25.18 130.41 -7.17
N ILE A 2 -25.12 129.70 -6.14
CA ILE A 2 -25.95 128.61 -5.73
C ILE A 2 -25.92 127.43 -6.72
N PHE A 3 -25.44 126.33 -6.33
CA PHE A 3 -25.84 124.90 -6.18
C PHE A 3 -24.64 123.99 -6.30
N SER A 4 -24.19 123.40 -5.28
CA SER A 4 -24.44 122.03 -4.70
C SER A 4 -24.44 120.91 -5.73
N ASN A 5 -23.49 120.05 -5.62
CA ASN A 5 -23.70 118.64 -5.96
C ASN A 5 -23.01 117.72 -4.98
N LYS A 6 -23.83 116.94 -4.45
CA LYS A 6 -23.60 115.87 -3.44
C LYS A 6 -23.71 114.51 -4.11
N ASN A 7 -22.95 113.59 -3.66
CA ASN A 7 -23.08 112.18 -3.84
C ASN A 7 -22.28 111.47 -4.99
N ASN A 8 -21.18 110.94 -4.62
CA ASN A 8 -20.85 109.58 -5.11
C ASN A 8 -19.91 108.89 -4.12
N SER A 9 -20.47 108.25 -3.07
CA SER A 9 -19.72 107.41 -2.15
C SER A 9 -20.57 106.19 -1.72
N SER A 10 -20.97 105.31 -2.67
CA SER A 10 -21.68 104.06 -2.30
C SER A 10 -21.48 102.91 -3.25
N ASN A 11 -20.35 102.81 -4.01
CA ASN A 11 -20.17 101.64 -4.96
C ASN A 11 -18.80 101.00 -4.90
N GLN A 12 -18.02 101.11 -3.82
CA GLN A 12 -16.74 100.44 -3.66
C GLN A 12 -16.74 99.20 -2.70
N ASN A 13 -17.82 99.00 -1.94
CA ASN A 13 -17.84 97.88 -0.95
C ASN A 13 -18.48 96.53 -1.45
N SER A 14 -19.03 96.47 -2.66
CA SER A 14 -19.65 95.20 -3.15
C SER A 14 -18.75 94.36 -4.08
N SER A 15 -17.66 94.92 -4.59
CA SER A 15 -16.70 94.16 -5.43
C SER A 15 -15.68 93.38 -4.61
N THR A 16 -15.20 93.94 -3.50
CA THR A 16 -14.16 93.35 -2.65
C THR A 16 -14.65 92.11 -1.90
N THR A 17 -15.94 92.03 -1.53
CA THR A 17 -16.53 90.84 -0.86
C THR A 17 -16.83 89.72 -1.84
N LYS A 18 -17.11 89.98 -3.10
CA LYS A 18 -17.31 88.95 -4.13
C LYS A 18 -15.98 88.28 -4.55
N ASP A 19 -14.93 89.06 -4.65
CA ASP A 19 -13.62 88.56 -5.05
C ASP A 19 -12.94 87.76 -3.92
N SER A 20 -13.13 88.12 -2.65
CA SER A 20 -12.65 87.27 -1.50
C SER A 20 -13.42 85.97 -1.36
N PHE A 21 -14.73 86.00 -1.59
CA PHE A 21 -15.55 84.76 -1.52
C PHE A 21 -15.25 83.78 -2.69
N SER A 22 -14.99 84.31 -3.89
CA SER A 22 -14.60 83.54 -5.04
C SER A 22 -13.20 82.95 -4.87
N SER A 23 -12.25 83.64 -4.26
CA SER A 23 -10.90 83.11 -3.98
C SER A 23 -10.90 82.04 -2.88
N GLU A 24 -11.74 82.17 -1.84
CA GLU A 24 -11.92 81.15 -0.81
C GLU A 24 -12.56 79.81 -1.39
N ILE A 25 -13.57 79.96 -2.27
CA ILE A 25 -14.18 78.83 -2.95
C ILE A 25 -13.17 78.14 -3.87
N VAL A 26 -12.35 78.87 -4.59
CA VAL A 26 -11.27 78.25 -5.44
C VAL A 26 -10.20 77.60 -4.59
N ALA A 27 -9.81 78.21 -3.45
CA ALA A 27 -8.86 77.60 -2.52
C ALA A 27 -9.44 76.34 -1.82
N LEU A 28 -10.73 76.33 -1.50
CA LEU A 28 -11.42 75.19 -0.94
C LEU A 28 -11.53 74.05 -1.96
N LYS A 29 -11.86 74.36 -3.23
CA LYS A 29 -11.89 73.38 -4.32
C LYS A 29 -10.52 72.83 -4.62
N SER A 30 -9.45 73.60 -4.58
CA SER A 30 -8.08 73.10 -4.80
C SER A 30 -7.58 72.19 -3.64
N ARG A 31 -7.93 72.52 -2.40
CA ARG A 31 -7.66 71.70 -1.22
C ARG A 31 -8.47 70.40 -1.26
N ALA A 32 -9.76 70.45 -1.60
CA ALA A 32 -10.60 69.29 -1.78
C ALA A 32 -10.09 68.41 -2.93
N ALA A 33 -9.69 68.97 -4.07
CA ALA A 33 -9.08 68.24 -5.17
C ALA A 33 -7.74 67.55 -4.77
N GLY A 34 -6.92 68.25 -3.94
CA GLY A 34 -5.69 67.67 -3.38
C GLY A 34 -5.95 66.44 -2.44
N ILE A 35 -6.94 66.63 -1.54
CA ILE A 35 -7.34 65.51 -0.62
C ILE A 35 -7.88 64.34 -1.41
N ILE A 36 -8.73 64.53 -2.42
CA ILE A 36 -9.26 63.49 -3.29
C ILE A 36 -8.10 62.82 -4.07
N GLY A 37 -7.15 63.58 -4.58
CA GLY A 37 -5.97 63.07 -5.25
C GLY A 37 -5.11 62.15 -4.35
N VAL A 38 -4.88 62.59 -3.10
CA VAL A 38 -4.13 61.78 -2.10
C VAL A 38 -4.89 60.52 -1.70
N THR A 39 -6.22 60.60 -1.51
CA THR A 39 -7.02 59.40 -1.17
C THR A 39 -7.09 58.41 -2.32
N VAL A 40 -7.20 58.86 -3.56
CA VAL A 40 -7.15 57.98 -4.75
C VAL A 40 -5.77 57.37 -4.92
N ALA A 41 -4.69 58.12 -4.73
CA ALA A 41 -3.32 57.58 -4.78
C ALA A 41 -3.07 56.53 -3.68
N LEU A 42 -3.60 56.74 -2.48
CA LEU A 42 -3.49 55.79 -1.37
C LEU A 42 -4.31 54.52 -1.63
N LEU A 43 -5.51 54.64 -2.18
CA LEU A 43 -6.32 53.51 -2.62
C LEU A 43 -5.62 52.69 -3.73
N LEU A 44 -5.06 53.35 -4.73
CA LEU A 44 -4.29 52.71 -5.79
C LEU A 44 -3.06 51.99 -5.23
N SER A 45 -2.34 52.61 -4.29
CA SER A 45 -1.19 51.99 -3.61
C SER A 45 -1.60 50.72 -2.86
N VAL A 46 -2.72 50.71 -2.15
CA VAL A 46 -3.27 49.56 -1.44
C VAL A 46 -3.64 48.43 -2.45
N ILE A 47 -4.30 48.79 -3.55
CA ILE A 47 -4.67 47.84 -4.59
C ILE A 47 -3.41 47.20 -5.20
N VAL A 48 -2.38 47.99 -5.50
CA VAL A 48 -1.09 47.48 -6.03
C VAL A 48 -0.42 46.55 -5.01
N LEU A 49 -0.40 46.91 -3.73
CA LEU A 49 0.13 46.05 -2.68
C LEU A 49 -0.60 44.70 -2.61
N PHE A 50 -1.93 44.71 -2.70
CA PHE A 50 -2.72 43.46 -2.68
C PHE A 50 -2.51 42.62 -3.93
N THR A 51 -2.34 43.21 -5.11
CA THR A 51 -2.11 42.47 -6.36
C THR A 51 -0.68 41.95 -6.50
N CYS A 52 0.29 42.57 -5.82
CA CYS A 52 1.69 42.16 -5.82
C CYS A 52 2.03 41.08 -4.81
N THR A 53 1.07 40.60 -3.99
CA THR A 53 1.34 39.60 -2.96
C THR A 53 0.91 38.22 -3.39
N CYS A 54 1.84 37.27 -3.28
CA CYS A 54 1.59 35.84 -3.50
C CYS A 54 1.89 35.04 -2.21
N ARG A 55 0.98 34.16 -1.83
CA ARG A 55 1.16 33.27 -0.70
C ARG A 55 1.33 31.84 -1.21
N ILE A 56 2.46 31.23 -0.86
CA ILE A 56 2.76 29.83 -1.14
C ILE A 56 2.48 29.03 0.13
N ASN A 57 1.63 28.01 0.01
CA ASN A 57 1.25 27.16 1.12
C ASN A 57 2.43 26.31 1.61
N PRO A 58 2.43 25.89 2.90
CA PRO A 58 3.41 24.92 3.39
C PRO A 58 3.40 23.65 2.56
N GLY A 59 4.59 23.11 2.25
CA GLY A 59 4.74 21.92 1.41
C GLY A 59 4.69 22.18 -0.09
N TYR A 60 4.60 23.46 -0.52
CA TYR A 60 4.63 23.87 -1.93
C TYR A 60 5.81 24.79 -2.21
N ALA A 61 6.29 24.77 -3.45
CA ALA A 61 7.22 25.73 -3.99
C ALA A 61 6.63 26.38 -5.23
N GLY A 62 6.94 27.66 -5.45
CA GLY A 62 6.42 28.44 -6.56
C GLY A 62 7.45 28.61 -7.66
N VAL A 63 7.04 28.37 -8.90
CA VAL A 63 7.82 28.74 -10.10
C VAL A 63 7.29 30.05 -10.63
N VAL A 64 8.20 31.00 -10.85
CA VAL A 64 7.87 32.34 -11.33
C VAL A 64 8.07 32.39 -12.86
N TYR A 65 7.02 32.74 -13.55
CA TYR A 65 7.06 33.05 -14.98
C TYR A 65 6.92 34.57 -15.18
N ASN A 66 7.91 35.15 -15.82
CA ASN A 66 7.94 36.55 -16.19
C ASN A 66 7.58 36.69 -17.68
N MET A 67 6.63 37.53 -18.01
CA MET A 67 6.22 37.78 -19.40
C MET A 67 7.35 38.38 -20.26
N ASP A 68 8.34 39.02 -19.64
CA ASP A 68 9.44 39.70 -20.31
C ASP A 68 10.73 38.87 -20.40
N GLY A 69 10.94 37.92 -19.48
CA GLY A 69 12.18 37.15 -19.36
C GLY A 69 12.03 35.65 -19.28
N GLY A 70 10.80 35.11 -19.37
CA GLY A 70 10.54 33.69 -19.29
C GLY A 70 10.54 33.15 -17.84
N ILE A 71 11.02 31.93 -17.65
CA ILE A 71 11.04 31.26 -16.35
C ILE A 71 12.23 31.77 -15.54
N GLU A 72 11.98 32.24 -14.31
CA GLU A 72 13.05 32.56 -13.36
C GLU A 72 13.64 31.27 -12.82
N GLY A 73 14.99 31.16 -12.80
CA GLY A 73 15.67 29.95 -12.34
C GLY A 73 15.49 29.65 -10.86
N ASP A 74 15.19 30.68 -10.07
CA ASP A 74 14.98 30.56 -8.63
C ASP A 74 13.52 30.24 -8.32
N THR A 75 13.30 29.22 -7.51
CA THR A 75 11.97 28.87 -7.01
C THR A 75 11.65 29.62 -5.71
N LEU A 76 10.40 30.04 -5.57
CA LEU A 76 9.92 30.65 -4.32
C LEU A 76 9.60 29.57 -3.29
N SER A 77 10.18 29.73 -2.11
CA SER A 77 9.87 28.85 -0.97
C SER A 77 8.48 29.12 -0.39
N GLN A 78 8.04 28.27 0.52
CA GLN A 78 6.80 28.51 1.28
C GLN A 78 6.84 29.84 2.02
N GLY A 79 5.69 30.53 2.06
CA GLY A 79 5.57 31.80 2.77
C GLY A 79 4.91 32.89 1.94
N PHE A 80 5.19 34.13 2.34
CA PHE A 80 4.63 35.33 1.75
C PHE A 80 5.69 36.03 0.88
N HIS A 81 5.38 36.21 -0.40
CA HIS A 81 6.29 36.82 -1.36
C HIS A 81 5.65 38.04 -2.02
N ILE A 82 6.46 39.05 -2.29
CA ILE A 82 6.06 40.20 -3.10
C ILE A 82 6.53 39.94 -4.52
N VAL A 83 5.59 39.78 -5.42
CA VAL A 83 5.83 39.44 -6.83
C VAL A 83 5.21 40.56 -7.68
N ALA A 84 5.92 41.01 -8.72
CA ALA A 84 5.42 42.02 -9.60
C ALA A 84 4.12 41.56 -10.32
N PRO A 85 3.14 42.49 -10.56
CA PRO A 85 1.81 42.10 -11.06
C PRO A 85 1.81 41.46 -12.47
N TRP A 86 2.90 41.61 -13.23
CA TRP A 86 3.08 40.96 -14.53
C TRP A 86 3.76 39.59 -14.48
N LYS A 87 4.13 39.12 -13.28
CA LYS A 87 4.69 37.77 -13.05
C LYS A 87 3.59 36.83 -12.61
N HIS A 88 3.62 35.61 -13.14
CA HIS A 88 2.74 34.54 -12.73
C HIS A 88 3.49 33.52 -11.88
N VAL A 89 2.89 33.13 -10.77
CA VAL A 89 3.45 32.10 -9.86
C VAL A 89 2.56 30.87 -9.93
N THR A 90 3.16 29.73 -10.28
CA THR A 90 2.49 28.42 -10.23
C THR A 90 3.12 27.61 -9.11
N SER A 91 2.30 27.14 -8.19
CA SER A 91 2.76 26.35 -7.04
C SER A 91 2.69 24.86 -7.32
N TYR A 92 3.75 24.14 -6.96
CA TYR A 92 3.87 22.70 -7.09
C TYR A 92 4.18 22.07 -5.74
N PRO A 93 3.67 20.82 -5.46
CA PRO A 93 3.91 20.15 -4.21
C PRO A 93 5.35 19.64 -4.14
N ILE A 94 6.06 20.01 -3.08
CA ILE A 94 7.39 19.52 -2.73
C ILE A 94 7.34 18.57 -1.52
N SER A 95 6.19 18.50 -0.86
CA SER A 95 5.86 17.50 0.14
C SER A 95 5.13 16.34 -0.52
N THR A 96 5.15 15.19 0.15
CA THR A 96 4.47 13.97 -0.34
C THR A 96 2.98 14.21 -0.50
N GLU A 97 2.48 14.03 -1.72
CA GLU A 97 1.05 13.95 -2.03
C GLU A 97 0.67 12.54 -2.42
N THR A 98 -0.53 12.09 -2.00
CA THR A 98 -1.02 10.74 -2.29
C THR A 98 -2.26 10.81 -3.18
N VAL A 99 -2.22 10.07 -4.26
CA VAL A 99 -3.30 9.97 -5.24
C VAL A 99 -3.93 8.61 -5.17
N TYR A 100 -5.27 8.58 -5.16
CA TYR A 100 -6.06 7.37 -5.07
C TYR A 100 -6.85 7.14 -6.35
N TYR A 101 -6.66 5.96 -6.95
CA TYR A 101 -7.48 5.43 -8.04
C TYR A 101 -8.15 4.16 -7.54
N THR A 102 -9.18 4.33 -6.71
CA THR A 102 -9.89 3.24 -6.06
C THR A 102 -11.31 3.12 -6.58
N LYS A 103 -11.88 1.94 -6.44
CA LYS A 103 -13.30 1.73 -6.67
C LYS A 103 -14.08 2.52 -5.63
N GLY A 104 -15.05 3.31 -6.06
CA GLY A 104 -15.86 4.14 -5.18
C GLY A 104 -16.44 3.34 -4.02
N GLY A 105 -16.20 3.82 -2.79
CA GLY A 105 -16.73 3.27 -1.55
C GLY A 105 -17.84 4.17 -0.99
N GLU A 106 -18.26 3.91 0.25
CA GLU A 106 -19.30 4.70 0.93
C GLU A 106 -18.94 6.20 1.05
N THR A 107 -17.67 6.54 1.02
CA THR A 107 -17.18 7.91 1.21
C THR A 107 -16.89 8.66 -0.10
N GLU A 108 -16.49 7.95 -1.15
CA GLU A 108 -16.25 8.51 -2.49
C GLU A 108 -17.25 7.90 -3.49
N LYS A 109 -18.19 8.72 -3.96
CA LYS A 109 -19.24 8.30 -4.89
C LYS A 109 -18.74 8.02 -6.32
N THR A 110 -17.51 8.33 -6.65
CA THR A 110 -16.98 8.21 -8.00
C THR A 110 -16.00 7.06 -8.08
N ASP A 111 -16.32 6.06 -8.89
CA ASP A 111 -15.38 4.99 -9.23
C ASP A 111 -14.25 5.57 -10.09
N ARG A 112 -13.03 5.55 -9.57
CA ARG A 112 -11.80 6.00 -10.25
C ARG A 112 -10.86 4.85 -10.55
N SER A 113 -11.27 3.61 -10.23
CA SER A 113 -10.50 2.41 -10.53
C SER A 113 -10.23 2.28 -12.04
N ILE A 114 -9.20 1.55 -12.40
CA ILE A 114 -8.80 1.38 -13.80
C ILE A 114 -8.91 -0.07 -14.25
N ASN A 115 -9.30 -0.23 -15.52
CA ASN A 115 -9.35 -1.53 -16.15
C ASN A 115 -8.04 -1.78 -16.89
N VAL A 116 -7.43 -2.93 -16.63
CA VAL A 116 -6.19 -3.38 -17.27
C VAL A 116 -6.35 -4.78 -17.83
N ASN A 117 -5.49 -5.12 -18.80
CA ASN A 117 -5.50 -6.43 -19.41
C ASN A 117 -4.42 -7.32 -18.81
N THR A 118 -4.74 -8.61 -18.67
CA THR A 118 -3.79 -9.65 -18.27
C THR A 118 -3.25 -10.39 -19.51
N LYS A 119 -2.19 -11.17 -19.31
CA LYS A 119 -1.61 -12.05 -20.34
C LYS A 119 -2.65 -13.03 -20.93
N ASP A 120 -3.60 -13.46 -20.10
CA ASP A 120 -4.66 -14.39 -20.49
C ASP A 120 -5.80 -13.72 -21.27
N GLY A 121 -5.63 -12.44 -21.66
CA GLY A 121 -6.66 -11.65 -22.36
C GLY A 121 -7.87 -11.31 -21.49
N LYS A 122 -7.77 -11.44 -20.17
CA LYS A 122 -8.82 -11.06 -19.22
C LYS A 122 -8.69 -9.60 -18.84
N GLN A 123 -9.82 -8.91 -18.78
CA GLN A 123 -9.89 -7.56 -18.26
C GLN A 123 -10.18 -7.61 -16.77
N VAL A 124 -9.37 -6.90 -16.00
CA VAL A 124 -9.53 -6.81 -14.53
C VAL A 124 -9.57 -5.36 -14.11
N ASN A 125 -10.40 -5.09 -13.13
CA ASN A 125 -10.47 -3.78 -12.49
C ASN A 125 -9.45 -3.74 -11.34
N VAL A 126 -8.62 -2.70 -11.32
CA VAL A 126 -7.57 -2.56 -10.31
C VAL A 126 -7.69 -1.22 -9.58
N SER A 127 -7.48 -1.27 -8.27
CA SER A 127 -7.34 -0.08 -7.43
C SER A 127 -5.87 0.22 -7.20
N ILE A 128 -5.49 1.49 -7.39
CA ILE A 128 -4.10 1.92 -7.31
C ILE A 128 -4.00 3.12 -6.38
N THR A 129 -2.96 3.11 -5.56
CA THR A 129 -2.56 4.24 -4.74
C THR A 129 -1.09 4.51 -4.96
N TYR A 130 -0.71 5.75 -5.20
CA TYR A 130 0.69 6.14 -5.25
C TYR A 130 0.93 7.47 -4.57
N SER A 131 2.14 7.65 -4.04
CA SER A 131 2.58 8.90 -3.44
C SER A 131 3.76 9.46 -4.23
N TYR A 132 3.78 10.78 -4.35
CA TYR A 132 4.81 11.47 -5.09
C TYR A 132 5.12 12.84 -4.47
N HIS A 133 6.25 13.40 -4.81
CA HIS A 133 6.59 14.80 -4.63
C HIS A 133 7.36 15.32 -5.85
N MET A 134 7.48 16.63 -5.95
CA MET A 134 8.31 17.27 -6.97
C MET A 134 9.64 17.75 -6.38
N ASP A 135 10.70 17.49 -7.10
CA ASP A 135 12.02 17.96 -6.72
C ASP A 135 12.18 19.44 -7.04
N VAL A 136 12.51 20.23 -6.00
CA VAL A 136 12.62 21.70 -6.06
C VAL A 136 13.58 22.15 -7.16
N GLU A 137 14.70 21.47 -7.33
CA GLU A 137 15.72 21.83 -8.31
C GLU A 137 15.25 21.67 -9.77
N THR A 138 14.31 20.76 -9.97
CA THR A 138 13.79 20.44 -11.32
C THR A 138 12.47 21.14 -11.64
N LEU A 139 11.84 21.85 -10.69
CA LEU A 139 10.57 22.54 -10.88
C LEU A 139 10.52 23.46 -12.12
N PRO A 140 11.56 24.22 -12.47
CA PRO A 140 11.56 25.02 -13.71
C PRO A 140 11.37 24.17 -14.96
N ARG A 141 11.94 22.97 -15.00
CA ARG A 141 11.76 22.00 -16.12
C ARG A 141 10.36 21.42 -16.15
N VAL A 142 9.76 21.12 -14.98
CA VAL A 142 8.35 20.71 -14.87
C VAL A 142 7.46 21.79 -15.46
N PHE A 143 7.66 23.04 -15.09
CA PHE A 143 6.89 24.18 -15.56
C PHE A 143 7.00 24.33 -17.10
N GLU A 144 8.20 24.25 -17.64
CA GLU A 144 8.45 24.32 -19.09
C GLU A 144 7.77 23.16 -19.83
N LYS A 145 7.98 21.93 -19.36
CA LYS A 145 7.41 20.72 -19.97
C LYS A 145 5.89 20.74 -20.02
N PHE A 146 5.26 21.17 -18.94
CA PHE A 146 3.81 21.18 -18.81
C PHE A 146 3.18 22.57 -19.02
N ARG A 147 3.94 23.53 -19.57
CA ARG A 147 3.46 24.88 -19.94
C ARG A 147 2.83 25.63 -18.78
N GLY A 148 3.35 25.48 -17.58
CA GLY A 148 2.84 26.13 -16.39
C GLY A 148 1.46 25.64 -15.93
N GLN A 149 1.04 24.45 -16.35
CA GLN A 149 -0.21 23.84 -15.89
C GLN A 149 -0.15 23.58 -14.39
N LYS A 150 -1.32 23.70 -13.76
CA LYS A 150 -1.48 23.33 -12.35
C LYS A 150 -1.30 21.83 -12.17
N ILE A 151 -0.91 21.44 -10.95
CA ILE A 151 -0.62 20.02 -10.63
C ILE A 151 -1.81 19.09 -10.89
N GLU A 152 -3.03 19.53 -10.61
CA GLU A 152 -4.24 18.70 -10.80
C GLU A 152 -4.44 18.29 -12.27
N LEU A 153 -4.01 19.16 -13.22
CA LEU A 153 -4.07 18.85 -14.65
C LEU A 153 -2.94 17.91 -15.08
N ILE A 154 -1.77 18.03 -14.46
CA ILE A 154 -0.64 17.12 -14.70
C ILE A 154 -0.96 15.73 -14.16
N GLU A 155 -1.55 15.64 -12.96
CA GLU A 155 -2.00 14.39 -12.36
C GLU A 155 -3.06 13.68 -13.21
N SER A 156 -4.14 14.40 -13.52
CA SER A 156 -5.28 13.82 -14.25
C SER A 156 -4.95 13.50 -15.73
N GLY A 157 -3.97 14.15 -16.26
CA GLY A 157 -3.51 13.96 -17.63
C GLY A 157 -2.27 13.07 -17.71
N TYR A 158 -1.10 13.68 -17.62
CA TYR A 158 0.17 13.00 -17.90
C TYR A 158 0.51 11.88 -16.93
N MET A 159 0.43 12.13 -15.62
CA MET A 159 0.77 11.14 -14.60
C MET A 159 -0.18 9.94 -14.64
N LYS A 160 -1.48 10.20 -14.81
CA LYS A 160 -2.47 9.13 -14.97
C LYS A 160 -2.18 8.25 -16.20
N ASN A 161 -1.87 8.86 -17.33
CA ASN A 161 -1.57 8.11 -18.56
C ASN A 161 -0.28 7.30 -18.41
N SER A 162 0.79 7.88 -17.84
CA SER A 162 2.06 7.18 -17.57
C SER A 162 1.87 6.02 -16.59
N MET A 163 1.06 6.21 -15.55
CA MET A 163 0.69 5.14 -14.62
C MET A 163 -0.08 4.02 -15.34
N TYR A 164 -1.11 4.37 -16.11
CA TYR A 164 -1.89 3.40 -16.88
C TYR A 164 -1.02 2.59 -17.84
N GLU A 165 -0.10 3.25 -18.54
CA GLU A 165 0.85 2.60 -19.43
C GLU A 165 1.78 1.65 -18.65
N ALA A 166 2.36 2.09 -17.55
CA ALA A 166 3.24 1.26 -16.72
C ALA A 166 2.50 0.02 -16.19
N VAL A 167 1.29 0.21 -15.67
CA VAL A 167 0.45 -0.88 -15.16
C VAL A 167 0.10 -1.87 -16.25
N ASN A 168 -0.48 -1.40 -17.36
CA ASN A 168 -0.93 -2.28 -18.43
C ASN A 168 0.23 -3.04 -19.12
N ASN A 169 1.38 -2.39 -19.28
CA ASN A 169 2.58 -3.03 -19.82
C ASN A 169 3.13 -4.15 -18.94
N VAL A 170 3.00 -4.03 -17.62
CA VAL A 170 3.45 -5.08 -16.72
C VAL A 170 2.38 -6.15 -16.55
N THR A 171 1.11 -5.77 -16.28
CA THR A 171 0.03 -6.75 -16.08
C THR A 171 -0.21 -7.65 -17.28
N SER A 172 0.00 -7.15 -18.50
CA SER A 172 -0.11 -7.94 -19.74
C SER A 172 0.95 -9.07 -19.87
N GLN A 173 1.98 -9.09 -19.01
CA GLN A 173 2.99 -10.15 -18.99
C GLN A 173 2.65 -11.27 -17.99
N TYR A 174 1.70 -11.04 -17.11
CA TYR A 174 1.30 -11.96 -16.04
C TYR A 174 -0.13 -12.46 -16.24
N SER A 175 -0.35 -13.74 -15.88
CA SER A 175 -1.69 -14.28 -15.79
C SER A 175 -2.45 -13.69 -14.60
N LEU A 176 -3.76 -13.79 -14.63
CA LEU A 176 -4.59 -13.30 -13.54
C LEU A 176 -4.26 -14.00 -12.20
N MET A 177 -3.97 -15.30 -12.25
CA MET A 177 -3.59 -16.08 -11.05
C MET A 177 -2.25 -15.58 -10.46
N GLU A 178 -1.30 -15.20 -11.29
CA GLU A 178 -0.03 -14.61 -10.84
C GLU A 178 -0.20 -13.22 -10.25
N LEU A 179 -1.13 -12.41 -10.81
CA LEU A 179 -1.45 -11.08 -10.31
C LEU A 179 -2.11 -11.09 -8.92
N VAL A 180 -2.97 -12.08 -8.66
CA VAL A 180 -3.69 -12.21 -7.39
C VAL A 180 -2.86 -12.98 -6.36
N GLY A 181 -1.98 -13.90 -6.81
CA GLY A 181 -1.20 -14.82 -6.00
C GLY A 181 0.23 -14.35 -5.72
N ASP A 182 1.15 -15.30 -5.80
CA ASP A 182 2.53 -15.19 -5.30
C ASP A 182 3.38 -14.15 -6.04
N LYS A 183 3.04 -13.81 -7.29
CA LYS A 183 3.79 -12.85 -8.10
C LYS A 183 3.40 -11.39 -7.89
N ARG A 184 2.36 -11.14 -7.10
CA ARG A 184 1.88 -9.79 -6.83
C ARG A 184 2.95 -8.82 -6.33
N PRO A 185 3.86 -9.17 -5.40
CA PRO A 185 4.95 -8.30 -4.98
C PRO A 185 5.90 -7.95 -6.13
N ASP A 186 6.26 -8.92 -6.97
CA ASP A 186 7.13 -8.71 -8.13
C ASP A 186 6.48 -7.76 -9.15
N VAL A 187 5.19 -7.96 -9.42
CA VAL A 187 4.39 -7.10 -10.31
C VAL A 187 4.35 -5.67 -9.80
N ASN A 188 4.08 -5.51 -8.50
CA ASN A 188 4.04 -4.19 -7.86
C ASN A 188 5.38 -3.46 -7.99
N THR A 189 6.48 -4.15 -7.73
CA THR A 189 7.85 -3.60 -7.86
C THR A 189 8.15 -3.18 -9.29
N LYS A 190 7.84 -4.03 -10.28
CA LYS A 190 8.07 -3.71 -11.70
C LYS A 190 7.23 -2.54 -12.21
N ILE A 191 5.98 -2.44 -11.74
CA ILE A 191 5.13 -1.29 -12.08
C ILE A 191 5.71 -0.02 -11.46
N PHE A 192 6.09 -0.08 -10.19
CA PHE A 192 6.72 1.04 -9.50
C PHE A 192 7.97 1.55 -10.23
N GLU A 193 8.90 0.66 -10.56
CA GLU A 193 10.12 1.00 -11.28
C GLU A 193 9.81 1.67 -12.62
N LYS A 194 8.93 1.07 -13.41
CA LYS A 194 8.57 1.58 -14.73
C LYS A 194 7.87 2.94 -14.66
N PHE A 195 6.97 3.10 -13.70
CA PHE A 195 6.24 4.35 -13.48
C PHE A 195 7.19 5.45 -12.99
N ARG A 196 8.04 5.15 -12.00
CA ARG A 196 9.08 6.06 -11.51
C ARG A 196 10.01 6.50 -12.63
N ASP A 197 10.54 5.56 -13.41
CA ASP A 197 11.50 5.86 -14.48
C ASP A 197 10.90 6.70 -15.61
N SER A 198 9.59 6.62 -15.82
CA SER A 198 8.87 7.45 -16.81
C SER A 198 8.71 8.91 -16.35
N LEU A 199 8.67 9.18 -15.03
CA LEU A 199 8.41 10.50 -14.48
C LEU A 199 9.67 11.20 -13.93
N LEU A 200 10.65 10.43 -13.49
CA LEU A 200 11.91 10.94 -12.93
C LEU A 200 12.64 11.96 -13.83
N PRO A 201 12.73 11.77 -15.17
CA PRO A 201 13.37 12.75 -16.04
C PRO A 201 12.74 14.14 -16.04
N TYR A 202 11.49 14.22 -15.58
CA TYR A 202 10.72 15.46 -15.46
C TYR A 202 10.68 16.02 -14.04
N GLY A 203 11.43 15.42 -13.11
CA GLY A 203 11.50 15.88 -11.72
C GLY A 203 10.30 15.52 -10.86
N ILE A 204 9.49 14.57 -11.30
CA ILE A 204 8.40 14.00 -10.51
C ILE A 204 8.91 12.71 -9.89
N VAL A 205 9.08 12.70 -8.57
CA VAL A 205 9.62 11.57 -7.83
C VAL A 205 8.47 10.76 -7.24
N ILE A 206 8.33 9.51 -7.68
CA ILE A 206 7.38 8.57 -7.09
C ILE A 206 8.02 7.91 -5.88
N GLU A 207 7.42 8.05 -4.71
CA GLU A 207 7.90 7.49 -3.45
C GLU A 207 7.35 6.09 -3.20
N THR A 208 6.04 5.94 -3.40
CA THR A 208 5.35 4.68 -3.18
C THR A 208 4.38 4.39 -4.31
N PHE A 209 4.18 3.12 -4.58
CA PHE A 209 3.15 2.63 -5.48
C PHE A 209 2.55 1.34 -4.92
N ASN A 210 1.26 1.25 -4.89
CA ASN A 210 0.56 0.07 -4.41
C ASN A 210 -0.63 -0.28 -5.31
N LEU A 211 -0.62 -1.51 -5.79
CA LEU A 211 -1.76 -2.15 -6.45
C LEU A 211 -2.62 -2.81 -5.38
N SER A 212 -3.73 -2.18 -4.94
CA SER A 212 -4.49 -2.61 -3.76
C SER A 212 -5.42 -3.79 -4.08
N ASP A 213 -6.34 -3.61 -5.00
CA ASP A 213 -7.36 -4.59 -5.33
C ASP A 213 -7.27 -4.99 -6.79
N VAL A 214 -7.44 -6.26 -7.05
CA VAL A 214 -7.56 -6.82 -8.40
C VAL A 214 -8.89 -7.56 -8.44
N VAL A 215 -9.88 -6.94 -9.05
CA VAL A 215 -11.25 -7.45 -9.10
C VAL A 215 -11.54 -7.92 -10.54
N PRO A 216 -11.55 -9.23 -10.78
CA PRO A 216 -11.97 -9.78 -12.07
C PRO A 216 -13.48 -9.61 -12.28
N ASP A 217 -13.93 -9.75 -13.50
CA ASP A 217 -15.35 -9.89 -13.78
C ASP A 217 -15.94 -11.16 -13.12
N GLU A 218 -17.25 -11.17 -12.89
CA GLU A 218 -17.90 -12.24 -12.13
C GLU A 218 -17.71 -13.65 -12.76
N ALA A 219 -17.76 -13.75 -14.08
CA ALA A 219 -17.51 -15.01 -14.78
C ALA A 219 -16.10 -15.51 -14.60
N THR A 220 -15.11 -14.62 -14.64
CA THR A 220 -13.70 -14.94 -14.39
C THR A 220 -13.46 -15.29 -12.93
N ALA A 221 -14.10 -14.59 -11.98
CA ALA A 221 -14.02 -14.92 -10.55
C ALA A 221 -14.51 -16.33 -10.26
N GLN A 222 -15.63 -16.73 -10.84
CA GLN A 222 -16.16 -18.11 -10.73
C GLN A 222 -15.22 -19.13 -11.35
N ALA A 223 -14.64 -18.83 -12.53
CA ALA A 223 -13.67 -19.73 -13.15
C ALA A 223 -12.41 -19.93 -12.30
N ILE A 224 -11.89 -18.85 -11.68
CA ILE A 224 -10.77 -18.93 -10.73
C ILE A 224 -11.15 -19.81 -9.54
N GLN A 225 -12.32 -19.58 -8.95
CA GLN A 225 -12.77 -20.38 -7.81
C GLN A 225 -12.84 -21.86 -8.14
N ASN A 226 -13.33 -22.21 -9.34
CA ASN A 226 -13.35 -23.58 -9.81
C ASN A 226 -11.96 -24.19 -9.96
N VAL A 227 -10.99 -23.42 -10.50
CA VAL A 227 -9.58 -23.87 -10.62
C VAL A 227 -8.95 -24.06 -9.24
N VAL A 228 -9.16 -23.12 -8.31
CA VAL A 228 -8.67 -23.23 -6.94
C VAL A 228 -9.27 -24.43 -6.23
N ASN A 229 -10.57 -24.69 -6.39
CA ASN A 229 -11.23 -25.85 -5.82
C ASN A 229 -10.64 -27.16 -6.37
N ALA A 230 -10.43 -27.24 -7.69
CA ALA A 230 -9.84 -28.41 -8.32
C ALA A 230 -8.37 -28.65 -7.88
N GLN A 231 -7.59 -27.57 -7.71
CA GLN A 231 -6.23 -27.65 -7.17
C GLN A 231 -6.22 -28.14 -5.73
N ASN A 232 -7.10 -27.60 -4.88
CA ASN A 232 -7.24 -28.04 -3.49
C ASN A 232 -7.66 -29.51 -3.39
N GLU A 233 -8.54 -29.98 -4.27
CA GLU A 233 -8.96 -31.37 -4.32
C GLU A 233 -7.83 -32.30 -4.75
N LEU A 234 -7.04 -31.90 -5.75
CA LEU A 234 -5.85 -32.61 -6.18
C LEU A 234 -4.78 -32.68 -5.08
N GLU A 235 -4.58 -31.58 -4.36
CA GLU A 235 -3.64 -31.52 -3.22
C GLU A 235 -4.10 -32.46 -2.08
N ARG A 236 -5.39 -32.41 -1.74
CA ARG A 236 -5.98 -33.33 -0.75
C ARG A 236 -5.79 -34.79 -1.16
N SER A 237 -6.05 -35.14 -2.42
CA SER A 237 -5.88 -36.49 -2.94
C SER A 237 -4.41 -36.96 -2.87
N LYS A 238 -3.46 -36.05 -3.14
CA LYS A 238 -2.02 -36.34 -2.98
C LYS A 238 -1.66 -36.64 -1.52
N ILE A 239 -2.11 -35.78 -0.61
CA ILE A 239 -1.86 -35.94 0.83
C ILE A 239 -2.49 -37.22 1.35
N GLU A 240 -3.71 -37.57 0.90
CA GLU A 240 -4.39 -38.81 1.28
C GLU A 240 -3.65 -40.03 0.78
N LYS A 241 -3.17 -40.02 -0.46
CA LYS A 241 -2.31 -41.08 -1.01
C LYS A 241 -1.02 -41.24 -0.22
N GLU A 242 -0.32 -40.15 0.08
CA GLU A 242 0.91 -40.15 0.87
C GLU A 242 0.66 -40.72 2.28
N ARG A 243 -0.44 -40.31 2.91
CA ARG A 243 -0.86 -40.85 4.21
C ARG A 243 -1.10 -42.36 4.13
N ALA A 244 -1.83 -42.85 3.13
CA ALA A 244 -2.09 -44.25 2.96
C ALA A 244 -0.79 -45.04 2.73
N GLU A 245 0.17 -44.51 1.98
CA GLU A 245 1.49 -45.12 1.79
C GLU A 245 2.28 -45.18 3.10
N VAL A 246 2.29 -44.11 3.89
CA VAL A 246 2.95 -44.07 5.20
C VAL A 246 2.29 -45.02 6.20
N GLU A 247 0.96 -45.08 6.23
CA GLU A 247 0.22 -46.02 7.09
C GLU A 247 0.51 -47.47 6.72
N ALA A 248 0.53 -47.83 5.42
CA ALA A 248 0.85 -49.16 4.96
C ALA A 248 2.30 -49.53 5.30
N GLU A 249 3.27 -48.64 5.11
CA GLU A 249 4.66 -48.89 5.48
C GLU A 249 4.84 -49.04 7.00
N THR A 250 4.13 -48.18 7.78
CA THR A 250 4.13 -48.28 9.25
C THR A 250 3.57 -49.61 9.72
N ALA A 251 2.45 -50.08 9.13
CA ALA A 251 1.88 -51.40 9.42
C ALA A 251 2.83 -52.53 9.06
N ARG A 252 3.54 -52.42 7.93
CA ARG A 252 4.54 -53.41 7.50
C ARG A 252 5.72 -53.47 8.46
N ILE A 253 6.26 -52.33 8.86
CA ILE A 253 7.37 -52.24 9.83
C ILE A 253 6.94 -52.79 11.18
N LYS A 254 5.73 -52.49 11.64
CA LYS A 254 5.19 -53.02 12.90
C LYS A 254 5.03 -54.55 12.87
N ALA A 255 4.41 -55.07 11.82
CA ALA A 255 4.26 -56.53 11.65
C ALA A 255 5.61 -57.26 11.57
N LYS A 256 6.60 -56.66 10.88
CA LYS A 256 7.95 -57.17 10.85
C LYS A 256 8.62 -57.14 12.22
N GLY A 257 8.50 -56.06 12.95
CA GLY A 257 9.02 -55.93 14.33
C GLY A 257 8.40 -56.93 15.30
N GLU A 258 7.09 -57.16 15.20
CA GLU A 258 6.40 -58.19 16.00
C GLU A 258 6.89 -59.63 15.64
N SER A 259 7.06 -59.93 14.34
CA SER A 259 7.64 -61.22 13.89
C SER A 259 9.07 -61.38 14.38
N ASP A 260 9.92 -60.41 14.22
CA ASP A 260 11.32 -60.45 14.68
C ASP A 260 11.40 -60.61 16.22
N ALA A 261 10.52 -59.92 16.97
CA ALA A 261 10.43 -60.07 18.43
C ALA A 261 10.02 -61.49 18.84
N LEU A 262 9.05 -62.12 18.15
CA LEU A 262 8.65 -63.49 18.40
C LEU A 262 9.79 -64.47 18.11
N ILE A 263 10.55 -64.32 17.02
CA ILE A 263 11.71 -65.13 16.69
C ILE A 263 12.79 -65.03 17.78
N ILE A 264 13.14 -63.79 18.19
CA ILE A 264 14.12 -63.51 19.24
C ILE A 264 13.67 -64.17 20.57
N GLN A 265 12.39 -64.09 20.90
CA GLN A 265 11.83 -64.71 22.09
C GLN A 265 11.91 -66.22 22.01
N ALA A 266 11.55 -66.82 20.88
CA ALA A 266 11.64 -68.32 20.65
C ALA A 266 13.09 -68.82 20.71
N ASP A 267 14.02 -68.08 20.07
CA ASP A 267 15.44 -68.39 20.14
C ASP A 267 16.01 -68.30 21.56
N GLY A 268 15.62 -67.22 22.27
CA GLY A 268 15.99 -67.03 23.67
C GLY A 268 15.47 -68.17 24.57
N GLN A 269 14.22 -68.56 24.33
CA GLN A 269 13.60 -69.70 25.07
C GLN A 269 14.24 -71.03 24.75
N SER A 270 14.56 -71.30 23.47
CA SER A 270 15.30 -72.46 23.02
C SER A 270 16.70 -72.51 23.63
N ALA A 271 17.44 -71.41 23.63
CA ALA A 271 18.77 -71.36 24.24
C ALA A 271 18.74 -71.57 25.76
N ALA A 272 17.71 -70.99 26.42
CA ALA A 272 17.48 -71.23 27.86
C ALA A 272 17.15 -72.66 28.19
N ASN A 273 16.28 -73.32 27.38
CA ASN A 273 15.95 -74.74 27.53
C ASN A 273 17.16 -75.63 27.26
N TYR A 274 17.98 -75.33 26.27
CA TYR A 274 19.21 -76.04 26.00
C TYR A 274 20.22 -75.96 27.16
N LYS A 275 20.41 -74.82 27.76
CA LYS A 275 21.24 -74.60 28.94
C LYS A 275 20.67 -75.33 30.18
N LEU A 276 19.36 -75.32 30.35
CA LEU A 276 18.68 -76.12 31.38
C LEU A 276 18.89 -77.59 31.17
N GLN A 277 18.75 -78.08 29.99
CA GLN A 277 18.98 -79.54 29.62
C GLN A 277 20.41 -79.95 29.92
N GLN A 278 21.41 -79.15 29.61
CA GLN A 278 22.80 -79.37 29.93
C GLN A 278 23.09 -79.40 31.46
N SER A 279 22.38 -78.58 32.22
CA SER A 279 22.55 -78.43 33.69
C SER A 279 21.74 -79.48 34.47
N LEU A 280 20.77 -80.17 33.88
CA LEU A 280 19.95 -81.21 34.50
C LEU A 280 20.67 -82.55 34.54
N THR A 281 21.54 -82.67 35.50
CA THR A 281 22.08 -84.01 35.83
C THR A 281 20.99 -84.86 36.56
N GLN A 282 21.03 -86.17 36.45
CA GLN A 282 20.07 -87.12 37.10
C GLN A 282 19.80 -86.72 38.57
N ASN A 283 20.83 -86.35 39.26
CA ASN A 283 20.74 -85.92 40.69
C ASN A 283 19.96 -84.68 40.89
N VAL A 284 20.02 -83.69 39.97
CA VAL A 284 19.28 -82.43 40.08
C VAL A 284 17.78 -82.61 39.77
N ILE A 285 17.46 -83.55 38.88
CA ILE A 285 16.09 -83.96 38.59
C ILE A 285 15.46 -84.64 39.82
N GLU A 286 16.19 -85.52 40.45
CA GLU A 286 15.75 -86.16 41.68
C GLU A 286 15.55 -85.16 42.85
N GLN A 287 16.45 -84.18 43.02
CA GLN A 287 16.35 -83.14 44.01
C GLN A 287 15.09 -82.27 43.79
N ARG A 288 14.86 -81.82 42.58
CA ARG A 288 13.65 -81.05 42.25
C ARG A 288 12.37 -81.88 42.36
N ARG A 289 12.44 -83.18 42.18
CA ARG A 289 11.33 -84.04 42.41
C ARG A 289 10.98 -84.12 43.91
N ILE A 290 11.98 -84.21 44.73
CA ILE A 290 11.84 -84.24 46.20
C ILE A 290 11.31 -82.85 46.71
N GLU A 291 11.83 -81.75 46.18
CA GLU A 291 11.37 -80.34 46.57
C GLU A 291 9.91 -80.06 46.18
N LYS A 292 9.43 -80.69 45.12
CA LYS A 292 8.04 -80.53 44.67
C LYS A 292 7.10 -81.58 45.18
N TRP A 293 7.63 -82.57 45.96
CA TRP A 293 6.81 -83.60 46.49
C TRP A 293 5.95 -83.10 47.67
N ASN A 294 4.64 -83.33 47.53
CA ASN A 294 3.65 -82.90 48.56
C ASN A 294 3.57 -83.93 49.76
N GLY A 295 4.45 -84.91 49.79
CA GLY A 295 4.48 -85.91 50.89
C GLY A 295 3.52 -87.09 50.71
N GLU A 296 2.74 -87.20 49.71
CA GLU A 296 1.81 -88.31 49.46
C GLU A 296 2.40 -89.25 48.47
N LEU A 297 2.28 -90.58 48.78
CA LEU A 297 2.71 -91.63 47.89
C LEU A 297 1.83 -91.74 46.64
N PRO A 298 2.43 -91.90 45.43
CA PRO A 298 1.62 -92.06 44.23
C PRO A 298 0.70 -93.27 44.38
N LYS A 299 -0.55 -93.09 44.04
CA LYS A 299 -1.59 -94.18 44.15
C LYS A 299 -1.37 -95.40 43.27
N ILE A 300 -0.54 -95.28 42.26
CA ILE A 300 -0.20 -96.41 41.35
C ILE A 300 1.27 -96.30 40.95
N VAL A 301 2.08 -97.31 41.19
CA VAL A 301 3.44 -97.47 40.70
C VAL A 301 3.44 -98.73 39.85
N GLY A 302 3.42 -98.55 38.54
CA GLY A 302 3.50 -99.66 37.59
C GLY A 302 4.66 -99.42 36.63
N GLY A 303 5.64 -100.32 36.65
CA GLY A 303 6.76 -100.28 35.73
C GLY A 303 7.60 -99.05 35.77
N ASN A 304 8.35 -98.76 34.72
CA ASN A 304 9.15 -97.51 34.63
C ASN A 304 8.36 -96.16 34.33
N GLU A 305 7.02 -96.16 34.37
CA GLU A 305 6.17 -95.02 34.14
C GLU A 305 5.33 -94.71 35.40
N ILE A 306 5.41 -93.47 35.88
CA ILE A 306 4.58 -92.95 36.93
C ILE A 306 3.31 -92.43 36.28
N ILE A 307 2.18 -93.10 36.44
CA ILE A 307 0.87 -92.60 36.04
C ILE A 307 0.34 -91.78 37.17
N VAL A 308 0.28 -90.49 36.96
CA VAL A 308 -0.35 -89.54 37.88
C VAL A 308 -1.87 -89.75 37.81
N GLY A 309 -2.50 -89.98 38.97
CA GLY A 309 -3.94 -90.25 39.06
C GLY A 309 -4.80 -89.13 38.44
N ALA A 310 -5.94 -89.55 37.92
CA ALA A 310 -6.88 -88.76 37.09
C ALA A 310 -7.55 -87.54 37.82
N ASP A 311 -7.17 -87.21 39.04
CA ASP A 311 -7.81 -86.12 39.82
C ASP A 311 -7.09 -84.77 39.73
N LEU A 312 -6.11 -84.63 38.79
CA LEU A 312 -5.39 -83.38 38.55
C LEU A 312 -5.80 -82.63 37.26
N ILE A 313 -6.94 -83.06 36.68
CA ILE A 313 -7.53 -82.29 35.57
C ILE A 313 -8.89 -81.75 36.06
N LYS A 314 -8.85 -80.60 36.74
CA LYS A 314 -9.96 -79.67 36.89
C LYS A 314 -9.49 -78.22 36.65
#